data_461388f92c43c2518afb046db0424ed4
#
_entry.id   461388f92c43c2518afb046db0424ed4
#
_cell.length_a   1.000
_cell.length_b   1.000
_cell.length_c   1.000
_cell.angle_alpha   90.00
_cell.angle_beta   90.00
_cell.angle_gamma   90.00
#
_symmetry.space_group_name_H-M   'P 1'
#
loop_
_entity.id
_entity.type
_entity.pdbx_description
1 polymer ?
#
loop_
_entity_poly.entity_id
_entity_poly.type
_entity_poly.pdbx_seq_one_letter_code
_entity_poly.pdbx_strand_id
1 'polypeptide(L)'
;VLFPKTSASIWNMRDRTLSSNGIAFSVDENPGIVESEPNNTTDKAMRVSLPVTVDGHSLSPSDADWFRFEARKGTRYTLSCAAARQGSSSLPTLLLQDASGKRLRSATGIDAPDRVARVDWTAAGNATVFVRVRDLQFGAHGAADAVYRLSIQAARPDFQLTLESDGLNAEQDGKTSIKVNVTLQGGFSAPIELAFEGLPEGVTAEKTTVAAGKTSASVTLVIPKDASLASVPLRLVGRATVDGKQVTRIASGHHLGIDHEGVGIGPLTRERLRLTVRQKPLFRLFCPEA
;
A
#
# COMPACT_ATOMS: atom_id res chain seq x y z
N VAL A 1 21.46 2.93 5.27
CA VAL A 1 20.14 2.45 5.71
C VAL A 1 19.27 2.46 4.47
N LEU A 2 18.97 1.28 3.92
CA LEU A 2 18.07 1.14 2.77
C LEU A 2 16.64 1.29 3.28
N PHE A 3 15.99 2.40 2.96
CA PHE A 3 14.57 2.59 3.20
C PHE A 3 13.77 1.76 2.18
N PRO A 4 12.66 1.10 2.58
CA PRO A 4 11.80 0.40 1.64
C PRO A 4 11.21 1.38 0.62
N LYS A 5 11.17 0.97 -0.62
CA LYS A 5 10.94 1.75 -1.85
C LYS A 5 9.59 2.49 -1.97
N THR A 6 8.70 2.47 -0.96
CA THR A 6 7.37 3.10 -1.02
C THR A 6 6.83 3.54 0.35
N SER A 7 7.66 3.71 1.36
CA SER A 7 7.18 4.15 2.68
C SER A 7 7.28 5.67 2.83
N ALA A 8 6.19 6.30 3.26
CA ALA A 8 6.28 7.61 3.86
C ALA A 8 7.05 7.49 5.18
N SER A 9 8.09 8.27 5.34
CA SER A 9 8.86 8.31 6.59
C SER A 9 8.54 9.60 7.33
N ILE A 10 8.35 9.48 8.64
CA ILE A 10 8.14 10.65 9.52
C ILE A 10 9.47 10.96 10.17
N TRP A 11 9.97 12.15 9.90
CA TRP A 11 11.19 12.68 10.54
C TRP A 11 10.82 13.58 11.70
N ASN A 12 11.35 13.28 12.91
CA ASN A 12 11.30 14.14 14.07
C ASN A 12 12.73 14.51 14.48
N MET A 13 13.01 15.80 14.63
CA MET A 13 14.20 16.24 15.34
C MET A 13 13.94 16.15 16.85
N ARG A 14 14.73 15.33 17.54
CA ARG A 14 14.71 15.26 19.01
C ARG A 14 16.04 15.77 19.53
N ASP A 15 15.97 16.86 20.25
CA ASP A 15 16.99 17.24 21.21
C ASP A 15 16.54 16.83 22.62
N ARG A 16 17.43 16.87 23.61
CA ARG A 16 17.14 16.44 25.00
C ARG A 16 15.96 17.16 25.64
N THR A 17 15.51 18.27 25.10
CA THR A 17 14.46 19.14 25.66
C THR A 17 13.36 19.54 24.72
N LEU A 18 13.52 19.37 23.41
CA LEU A 18 12.57 19.82 22.38
C LEU A 18 12.34 18.73 21.33
N SER A 19 11.08 18.62 20.88
CA SER A 19 10.69 17.76 19.77
C SER A 19 9.98 18.62 18.72
N SER A 20 10.44 18.57 17.48
CA SER A 20 9.75 19.21 16.34
C SER A 20 8.55 18.37 15.89
N ASN A 21 7.64 19.00 15.16
CA ASN A 21 6.62 18.27 14.40
C ASN A 21 7.29 17.33 13.37
N GLY A 22 6.66 16.17 13.15
CA GLY A 22 7.10 15.25 12.10
C GLY A 22 6.74 15.78 10.73
N ILE A 23 7.65 15.64 9.76
CA ILE A 23 7.40 15.91 8.36
C ILE A 23 7.38 14.58 7.61
N ALA A 24 6.28 14.30 6.91
CA ALA A 24 6.18 13.14 6.04
C ALA A 24 6.92 13.42 4.73
N PHE A 25 7.77 12.48 4.29
CA PHE A 25 8.37 12.51 2.97
C PHE A 25 8.36 11.11 2.34
N SER A 26 8.33 11.06 1.03
CA SER A 26 8.36 9.82 0.26
C SER A 26 9.63 9.73 -0.57
N VAL A 27 10.17 8.52 -0.68
CA VAL A 27 11.30 8.21 -1.55
C VAL A 27 10.82 7.22 -2.59
N ASP A 28 11.04 7.52 -3.86
CA ASP A 28 10.79 6.59 -4.97
C ASP A 28 11.95 6.59 -5.99
N GLU A 29 11.85 5.72 -7.01
CA GLU A 29 12.89 5.57 -8.04
C GLU A 29 12.61 6.41 -9.29
N ASN A 30 11.43 6.99 -9.41
CA ASN A 30 11.08 7.80 -10.58
C ASN A 30 11.64 9.22 -10.45
N PRO A 31 12.03 9.87 -11.55
CA PRO A 31 12.32 11.28 -11.54
C PRO A 31 11.16 12.09 -10.97
N GLY A 32 11.44 12.94 -9.99
CA GLY A 32 10.47 13.83 -9.36
C GLY A 32 10.40 15.18 -10.08
N ILE A 33 9.19 15.66 -10.31
CA ILE A 33 8.95 17.02 -10.80
C ILE A 33 7.82 17.65 -9.99
N VAL A 34 7.78 18.98 -9.97
CA VAL A 34 6.65 19.73 -9.39
C VAL A 34 5.71 20.11 -10.54
N GLU A 35 4.42 20.09 -10.28
CA GLU A 35 3.44 20.56 -11.26
C GLU A 35 3.66 22.03 -11.60
N SER A 36 3.16 22.44 -12.75
CA SER A 36 3.19 23.82 -13.22
C SER A 36 1.80 24.26 -13.63
N GLU A 37 1.33 25.32 -13.00
CA GLU A 37 0.07 25.97 -13.27
C GLU A 37 0.18 27.06 -14.37
N PRO A 38 -0.90 27.33 -15.10
CA PRO A 38 -2.21 26.72 -15.05
C PRO A 38 -2.29 25.41 -15.84
N ASN A 39 -2.85 24.34 -15.24
CA ASN A 39 -2.99 23.03 -15.87
C ASN A 39 -4.43 22.47 -15.78
N ASN A 40 -5.43 23.31 -15.49
CA ASN A 40 -6.81 22.96 -15.16
C ASN A 40 -7.68 22.45 -16.33
N THR A 41 -7.14 22.39 -17.53
CA THR A 41 -7.86 21.95 -18.74
C THR A 41 -6.95 21.11 -19.65
N THR A 42 -7.52 20.31 -20.53
CA THR A 42 -6.75 19.40 -21.41
C THR A 42 -5.83 20.13 -22.40
N ASP A 43 -6.19 21.33 -22.82
CA ASP A 43 -5.36 22.18 -23.69
C ASP A 43 -4.14 22.74 -22.95
N LYS A 44 -4.24 22.92 -21.63
CA LYS A 44 -3.18 23.37 -20.73
C LYS A 44 -2.49 22.22 -20.00
N ALA A 45 -2.86 20.98 -20.31
CA ALA A 45 -2.30 19.80 -19.63
C ALA A 45 -0.78 19.79 -19.65
N MET A 46 -0.17 19.68 -18.46
CA MET A 46 1.27 19.61 -18.31
C MET A 46 1.82 18.37 -19.00
N ARG A 47 2.79 18.54 -19.91
CA ARG A 47 3.44 17.42 -20.58
C ARG A 47 4.46 16.77 -19.66
N VAL A 48 4.39 15.43 -19.50
CA VAL A 48 5.32 14.67 -18.69
C VAL A 48 6.00 13.57 -19.50
N SER A 49 7.26 13.28 -19.16
CA SER A 49 8.05 12.18 -19.74
C SER A 49 8.14 11.04 -18.75
N LEU A 50 7.81 9.83 -19.19
CA LEU A 50 7.77 8.65 -18.30
C LEU A 50 9.13 7.94 -18.20
N PRO A 51 9.45 7.32 -17.03
CA PRO A 51 8.68 7.32 -15.79
C PRO A 51 8.78 8.67 -15.05
N VAL A 52 7.76 9.03 -14.28
CA VAL A 52 7.71 10.31 -13.56
C VAL A 52 6.91 10.19 -12.28
N THR A 53 7.30 10.96 -11.28
CA THR A 53 6.47 11.30 -10.12
C THR A 53 6.27 12.80 -10.08
N VAL A 54 5.03 13.26 -10.07
CA VAL A 54 4.63 14.66 -9.99
C VAL A 54 4.18 14.96 -8.57
N ASP A 55 4.78 15.94 -7.93
CA ASP A 55 4.30 16.51 -6.67
C ASP A 55 3.39 17.69 -7.03
N GLY A 56 2.13 17.62 -6.63
CA GLY A 56 1.09 18.58 -6.98
C GLY A 56 0.27 19.04 -5.78
N HIS A 57 -0.52 20.10 -6.01
CA HIS A 57 -1.36 20.75 -5.00
C HIS A 57 -2.76 20.99 -5.56
N SER A 58 -3.77 20.70 -4.81
CA SER A 58 -5.13 21.13 -5.10
C SER A 58 -5.36 22.52 -4.50
N LEU A 59 -5.07 23.57 -5.25
CA LEU A 59 -5.01 24.96 -4.76
C LEU A 59 -6.38 25.58 -4.51
N SER A 60 -7.43 25.10 -5.16
CA SER A 60 -8.79 25.62 -5.02
C SER A 60 -9.84 24.50 -5.04
N PRO A 61 -11.08 24.78 -4.55
CA PRO A 61 -12.15 23.78 -4.58
C PRO A 61 -12.52 23.26 -5.96
N SER A 62 -12.26 24.04 -7.03
CA SER A 62 -12.54 23.63 -8.41
C SER A 62 -11.33 23.11 -9.17
N ASP A 63 -10.22 22.93 -8.48
CA ASP A 63 -8.96 22.54 -9.07
C ASP A 63 -8.99 21.16 -9.70
N ALA A 64 -8.38 21.02 -10.86
CA ALA A 64 -8.38 19.79 -11.63
C ALA A 64 -7.13 19.72 -12.49
N ASP A 65 -6.11 19.07 -11.99
CA ASP A 65 -4.79 19.06 -12.60
C ASP A 65 -4.73 18.08 -13.75
N TRP A 66 -4.40 18.58 -14.93
CA TRP A 66 -4.28 17.77 -16.12
C TRP A 66 -2.83 17.59 -16.52
N PHE A 67 -2.48 16.32 -16.76
CA PHE A 67 -1.19 15.89 -17.29
C PHE A 67 -1.40 15.14 -18.59
N ARG A 68 -0.37 15.13 -19.48
CA ARG A 68 -0.40 14.35 -20.71
C ARG A 68 0.94 13.66 -20.96
N PHE A 69 0.88 12.45 -21.49
CA PHE A 69 2.04 11.67 -21.88
C PHE A 69 1.80 10.88 -23.17
N GLU A 70 2.88 10.47 -23.82
CA GLU A 70 2.83 9.65 -25.02
C GLU A 70 2.83 8.16 -24.64
N ALA A 71 1.72 7.48 -24.88
CA ALA A 71 1.58 6.05 -24.65
C ALA A 71 2.04 5.26 -25.87
N ARG A 72 2.71 4.13 -25.63
CA ARG A 72 3.15 3.19 -26.68
C ARG A 72 2.25 1.99 -26.73
N LYS A 73 1.86 1.57 -27.94
CA LYS A 73 1.03 0.36 -28.18
C LYS A 73 1.59 -0.85 -27.44
N GLY A 74 0.71 -1.59 -26.76
CA GLY A 74 1.02 -2.82 -26.04
C GLY A 74 1.67 -2.59 -24.67
N THR A 75 2.12 -1.37 -24.35
CA THR A 75 2.68 -1.09 -23.04
C THR A 75 1.57 -0.99 -21.99
N ARG A 76 1.72 -1.72 -20.91
CA ARG A 76 0.90 -1.58 -19.70
C ARG A 76 1.49 -0.47 -18.84
N TYR A 77 0.65 0.43 -18.39
CA TYR A 77 1.01 1.54 -17.51
C TYR A 77 0.31 1.38 -16.17
N THR A 78 1.03 1.73 -15.09
CA THR A 78 0.47 1.90 -13.76
C THR A 78 0.55 3.38 -13.39
N LEU A 79 -0.60 3.93 -13.02
CA LEU A 79 -0.74 5.27 -12.48
C LEU A 79 -1.19 5.15 -11.02
N SER A 80 -0.57 5.89 -10.12
CA SER A 80 -0.98 5.95 -8.73
C SER A 80 -0.93 7.37 -8.19
N CYS A 81 -1.96 7.77 -7.46
CA CYS A 81 -2.02 9.08 -6.82
C CYS A 81 -2.28 8.92 -5.32
N ALA A 82 -1.38 9.42 -4.52
CA ALA A 82 -1.40 9.38 -3.06
C ALA A 82 -1.41 10.80 -2.50
N ALA A 83 -2.19 11.03 -1.43
CA ALA A 83 -2.22 12.28 -0.68
C ALA A 83 -2.01 12.05 0.81
N ALA A 84 -2.71 11.11 1.40
CA ALA A 84 -2.65 10.81 2.84
C ALA A 84 -1.24 10.47 3.35
N ARG A 85 -0.38 9.89 2.49
CA ARG A 85 1.02 9.57 2.83
C ARG A 85 1.90 10.81 3.01
N GLN A 86 1.49 11.96 2.46
CA GLN A 86 2.13 13.26 2.62
C GLN A 86 1.54 14.07 3.77
N GLY A 87 0.62 13.47 4.56
CA GLY A 87 -0.10 14.18 5.62
C GLY A 87 -1.27 15.05 5.11
N SER A 88 -1.61 14.94 3.84
CA SER A 88 -2.74 15.67 3.24
C SER A 88 -4.07 14.99 3.55
N SER A 89 -5.11 15.78 3.78
CA SER A 89 -6.50 15.32 3.94
C SER A 89 -7.19 15.01 2.61
N SER A 90 -6.58 15.37 1.47
CA SER A 90 -7.13 15.16 0.14
C SER A 90 -7.35 13.67 -0.17
N LEU A 91 -8.42 13.39 -0.89
CA LEU A 91 -8.76 12.07 -1.45
C LEU A 91 -8.69 12.14 -2.97
N PRO A 92 -7.52 11.90 -3.58
CA PRO A 92 -7.36 12.06 -5.00
C PRO A 92 -8.17 11.05 -5.80
N THR A 93 -8.74 11.51 -6.90
CA THR A 93 -9.32 10.71 -7.96
C THR A 93 -8.48 10.80 -9.22
N LEU A 94 -8.36 9.68 -9.95
CA LEU A 94 -7.70 9.62 -11.24
C LEU A 94 -8.74 9.39 -12.34
N LEU A 95 -8.64 10.17 -13.41
CA LEU A 95 -9.31 9.93 -14.68
C LEU A 95 -8.27 9.84 -15.78
N LEU A 96 -8.29 8.75 -16.55
CA LEU A 96 -7.49 8.56 -17.74
C LEU A 96 -8.40 8.66 -18.96
N GLN A 97 -8.05 9.51 -19.93
CA GLN A 97 -8.79 9.69 -21.18
C GLN A 97 -7.87 9.82 -22.39
N ASP A 98 -8.41 9.54 -23.58
CA ASP A 98 -7.73 9.79 -24.84
C ASP A 98 -7.88 11.24 -25.33
N ALA A 99 -7.25 11.56 -26.47
CA ALA A 99 -7.31 12.90 -27.06
C ALA A 99 -8.72 13.34 -27.53
N SER A 100 -9.66 12.41 -27.70
CA SER A 100 -11.05 12.72 -28.01
C SER A 100 -11.90 13.02 -26.77
N GLY A 101 -11.33 12.89 -25.56
CA GLY A 101 -12.05 13.00 -24.30
C GLY A 101 -12.75 11.73 -23.85
N LYS A 102 -12.59 10.62 -24.58
CA LYS A 102 -13.15 9.33 -24.18
C LYS A 102 -12.45 8.79 -22.96
N ARG A 103 -13.22 8.50 -21.90
CA ARG A 103 -12.70 7.88 -20.69
C ARG A 103 -12.17 6.46 -20.96
N LEU A 104 -10.92 6.23 -20.62
CA LEU A 104 -10.24 4.95 -20.69
C LEU A 104 -10.33 4.19 -19.37
N ARG A 105 -10.00 4.86 -18.26
CA ARG A 105 -10.05 4.32 -16.89
C ARG A 105 -10.32 5.44 -15.88
N SER A 106 -10.76 5.05 -14.69
CA SER A 106 -10.81 5.94 -13.52
C SER A 106 -10.61 5.15 -12.24
N ALA A 107 -10.10 5.79 -11.20
CA ALA A 107 -9.94 5.22 -9.87
C ALA A 107 -10.10 6.28 -8.79
N THR A 108 -10.43 5.82 -7.60
CA THR A 108 -10.42 6.59 -6.36
C THR A 108 -9.72 5.77 -5.27
N GLY A 109 -9.11 6.44 -4.33
CA GLY A 109 -8.47 5.81 -3.18
C GLY A 109 -9.41 5.51 -2.01
N ILE A 110 -10.72 5.82 -2.12
CA ILE A 110 -11.63 5.77 -0.98
C ILE A 110 -11.75 4.37 -0.36
N ASP A 111 -11.82 3.34 -1.19
CA ASP A 111 -11.97 1.95 -0.76
C ASP A 111 -10.61 1.22 -0.65
N ALA A 112 -9.51 1.90 -0.98
CA ALA A 112 -8.19 1.32 -0.88
C ALA A 112 -7.66 1.45 0.56
N PRO A 113 -7.10 0.37 1.16
CA PRO A 113 -6.58 0.40 2.53
C PRO A 113 -5.53 1.49 2.76
N ASP A 114 -4.75 1.83 1.74
CA ASP A 114 -3.70 2.84 1.77
C ASP A 114 -4.13 4.19 1.18
N ARG A 115 -5.41 4.34 0.87
CA ARG A 115 -6.02 5.55 0.28
C ARG A 115 -5.32 6.06 -0.99
N VAL A 116 -4.75 5.14 -1.78
CA VAL A 116 -4.08 5.48 -3.04
C VAL A 116 -4.99 5.13 -4.22
N ALA A 117 -5.33 6.12 -5.04
CA ALA A 117 -6.01 5.87 -6.31
C ALA A 117 -5.04 5.19 -7.29
N ARG A 118 -5.41 4.03 -7.83
CA ARG A 118 -4.57 3.26 -8.78
C ARG A 118 -5.31 2.92 -10.05
N VAL A 119 -4.64 3.09 -11.17
CA VAL A 119 -5.09 2.68 -12.49
C VAL A 119 -4.03 1.83 -13.15
N ASP A 120 -4.40 0.62 -13.56
CA ASP A 120 -3.65 -0.19 -14.51
C ASP A 120 -4.35 -0.13 -15.87
N TRP A 121 -3.59 0.20 -16.92
CA TRP A 121 -4.12 0.33 -18.27
C TRP A 121 -3.09 -0.10 -19.31
N THR A 122 -3.55 -0.82 -20.34
CA THR A 122 -2.71 -1.22 -21.48
C THR A 122 -3.10 -0.41 -22.70
N ALA A 123 -2.13 0.24 -23.33
CA ALA A 123 -2.35 1.05 -24.52
C ALA A 123 -2.67 0.20 -25.75
N ALA A 124 -3.84 0.41 -26.34
CA ALA A 124 -4.25 -0.29 -27.55
C ALA A 124 -3.51 0.20 -28.82
N GLY A 125 -2.98 1.43 -28.79
CA GLY A 125 -2.23 2.09 -29.85
C GLY A 125 -1.23 3.09 -29.30
N ASN A 126 -0.38 3.67 -30.19
CA ASN A 126 0.39 4.86 -29.84
C ASN A 126 -0.58 6.05 -29.80
N ALA A 127 -0.61 6.77 -28.68
CA ALA A 127 -1.53 7.90 -28.51
C ALA A 127 -1.06 8.85 -27.41
N THR A 128 -1.43 10.11 -27.54
CA THR A 128 -1.39 11.05 -26.41
C THR A 128 -2.53 10.71 -25.46
N VAL A 129 -2.21 10.54 -24.21
CA VAL A 129 -3.14 10.19 -23.13
C VAL A 129 -3.12 11.28 -22.08
N PHE A 130 -4.32 11.64 -21.60
CA PHE A 130 -4.53 12.65 -20.59
C PHE A 130 -4.89 12.03 -19.26
N VAL A 131 -4.31 12.55 -18.20
CA VAL A 131 -4.55 12.15 -16.81
C VAL A 131 -5.08 13.36 -16.07
N ARG A 132 -6.20 13.20 -15.36
CA ARG A 132 -6.73 14.22 -14.45
C ARG A 132 -6.63 13.74 -13.01
N VAL A 133 -6.09 14.59 -12.17
CA VAL A 133 -6.16 14.49 -10.71
C VAL A 133 -7.19 15.49 -10.20
N ARG A 134 -8.03 15.08 -9.27
CA ARG A 134 -8.97 15.93 -8.53
C ARG A 134 -9.17 15.37 -7.13
N ASP A 135 -9.50 16.24 -6.20
CA ASP A 135 -10.00 15.79 -4.90
C ASP A 135 -11.41 15.21 -5.05
N LEU A 136 -11.69 14.08 -4.40
CA LEU A 136 -13.02 13.46 -4.36
C LEU A 136 -14.05 14.38 -3.68
N GLN A 137 -13.63 15.12 -2.68
CA GLN A 137 -14.46 16.11 -1.96
C GLN A 137 -14.51 17.46 -2.71
N PHE A 138 -14.52 17.39 -4.01
CA PHE A 138 -14.60 18.53 -4.92
C PHE A 138 -15.62 19.57 -4.44
N GLY A 139 -15.13 20.77 -4.15
CA GLY A 139 -15.94 21.88 -3.60
C GLY A 139 -15.77 22.12 -2.10
N ALA A 140 -15.13 21.24 -1.35
CA ALA A 140 -14.96 21.38 0.10
C ALA A 140 -13.56 21.85 0.54
N HIS A 141 -12.51 21.47 -0.17
CA HIS A 141 -11.14 21.73 0.27
C HIS A 141 -10.24 22.16 -0.91
N GLY A 142 -9.88 23.42 -0.96
CA GLY A 142 -8.65 23.87 -1.57
C GLY A 142 -7.84 24.44 -0.43
N ALA A 143 -6.66 23.92 -0.17
CA ALA A 143 -5.80 24.41 0.90
C ALA A 143 -4.33 24.22 0.54
N ALA A 144 -3.49 25.03 1.12
CA ALA A 144 -2.04 24.93 0.92
C ALA A 144 -1.44 23.57 1.34
N ASP A 145 -2.16 22.78 2.12
CA ASP A 145 -1.82 21.44 2.59
C ASP A 145 -2.50 20.32 1.78
N ALA A 146 -3.34 20.64 0.79
CA ALA A 146 -3.98 19.68 -0.11
C ALA A 146 -3.01 19.20 -1.18
N VAL A 147 -1.92 18.56 -0.76
CA VAL A 147 -0.86 18.04 -1.63
C VAL A 147 -1.19 16.62 -2.07
N TYR A 148 -0.74 16.28 -3.27
CA TYR A 148 -0.78 14.91 -3.78
C TYR A 148 0.52 14.53 -4.48
N ARG A 149 0.71 13.23 -4.70
CA ARG A 149 1.82 12.67 -5.43
C ARG A 149 1.32 11.71 -6.49
N LEU A 150 1.48 12.08 -7.76
CA LEU A 150 1.08 11.30 -8.93
C LEU A 150 2.29 10.60 -9.53
N SER A 151 2.31 9.27 -9.52
CA SER A 151 3.32 8.46 -10.22
C SER A 151 2.73 7.87 -11.49
N ILE A 152 3.45 8.00 -12.61
CA ILE A 152 3.10 7.42 -13.92
C ILE A 152 4.31 6.68 -14.46
N GLN A 153 4.17 5.37 -14.71
CA GLN A 153 5.26 4.54 -15.23
C GLN A 153 4.74 3.35 -16.05
N ALA A 154 5.61 2.75 -16.85
CA ALA A 154 5.35 1.43 -17.37
C ALA A 154 5.18 0.46 -16.22
N ALA A 155 4.13 -0.37 -16.28
CA ALA A 155 3.83 -1.31 -15.21
C ALA A 155 4.99 -2.27 -15.01
N ARG A 156 5.43 -2.39 -13.77
CA ARG A 156 6.37 -3.41 -13.34
C ARG A 156 5.59 -4.47 -12.58
N PRO A 157 5.71 -5.75 -12.92
CA PRO A 157 5.08 -6.80 -12.14
C PRO A 157 5.54 -6.73 -10.68
N ASP A 158 4.58 -6.72 -9.75
CA ASP A 158 4.85 -6.68 -8.31
C ASP A 158 3.64 -7.23 -7.54
N PHE A 159 3.82 -7.45 -6.24
CA PHE A 159 2.76 -7.87 -5.35
C PHE A 159 2.89 -7.21 -3.97
N GLN A 160 1.77 -7.04 -3.29
CA GLN A 160 1.70 -6.61 -1.89
C GLN A 160 1.02 -7.69 -1.06
N LEU A 161 1.45 -7.81 0.19
CA LEU A 161 0.89 -8.75 1.15
C LEU A 161 0.26 -7.97 2.30
N THR A 162 -0.97 -8.33 2.64
CA THR A 162 -1.68 -7.78 3.79
C THR A 162 -2.19 -8.90 4.69
N LEU A 163 -2.12 -8.69 5.99
CA LEU A 163 -2.58 -9.63 7.01
C LEU A 163 -3.95 -9.20 7.52
N GLU A 164 -4.82 -10.13 7.83
CA GLU A 164 -6.12 -9.83 8.46
C GLU A 164 -5.98 -9.38 9.91
N SER A 165 -4.85 -9.70 10.56
CA SER A 165 -4.56 -9.36 11.95
C SER A 165 -3.07 -9.06 12.12
N ASP A 166 -2.74 -8.21 13.08
CA ASP A 166 -1.37 -7.94 13.52
C ASP A 166 -0.94 -8.81 14.72
N GLY A 167 -1.80 -9.71 15.16
CA GLY A 167 -1.54 -10.64 16.26
C GLY A 167 -2.02 -12.06 16.01
N LEU A 168 -1.21 -13.02 16.42
CA LEU A 168 -1.51 -14.44 16.46
C LEU A 168 -1.46 -14.93 17.90
N ASN A 169 -2.51 -15.60 18.35
CA ASN A 169 -2.54 -16.31 19.62
C ASN A 169 -2.49 -17.81 19.34
N ALA A 170 -1.58 -18.47 20.01
CA ALA A 170 -1.40 -19.92 19.89
C ALA A 170 -1.28 -20.58 21.25
N GLU A 171 -1.77 -21.80 21.38
CA GLU A 171 -1.59 -22.64 22.56
C GLU A 171 -0.42 -23.59 22.33
N GLN A 172 0.32 -23.95 23.39
CA GLN A 172 1.28 -25.04 23.35
C GLN A 172 0.58 -26.33 22.86
N ASP A 173 1.32 -27.19 22.16
CA ASP A 173 0.78 -28.41 21.55
C ASP A 173 -0.40 -28.14 20.60
N GLY A 174 -0.31 -27.03 19.84
CA GLY A 174 -1.39 -26.55 18.99
C GLY A 174 -0.94 -26.02 17.63
N LYS A 175 -1.92 -25.55 16.88
CA LYS A 175 -1.72 -24.86 15.60
C LYS A 175 -2.47 -23.54 15.60
N THR A 176 -1.93 -22.57 14.89
CA THR A 176 -2.62 -21.31 14.60
C THR A 176 -2.36 -20.92 13.15
N SER A 177 -3.30 -20.22 12.53
CA SER A 177 -3.19 -19.83 11.12
C SER A 177 -3.47 -18.36 10.96
N ILE A 178 -2.84 -17.76 9.95
CA ILE A 178 -3.13 -16.39 9.53
C ILE A 178 -3.40 -16.38 8.03
N LYS A 179 -4.45 -15.67 7.64
CA LYS A 179 -4.75 -15.42 6.25
C LYS A 179 -3.95 -14.24 5.76
N VAL A 180 -3.32 -14.44 4.61
CA VAL A 180 -2.55 -13.45 3.86
C VAL A 180 -3.33 -13.11 2.62
N ASN A 181 -3.65 -11.83 2.43
CA ASN A 181 -4.24 -11.33 1.20
C ASN A 181 -3.13 -10.77 0.30
N VAL A 182 -3.26 -10.99 -0.99
CA VAL A 182 -2.29 -10.58 -2.01
C VAL A 182 -2.93 -9.61 -2.98
N THR A 183 -2.34 -8.44 -3.14
CA THR A 183 -2.69 -7.49 -4.20
C THR A 183 -1.68 -7.63 -5.32
N LEU A 184 -2.10 -8.16 -6.46
CA LEU A 184 -1.27 -8.31 -7.65
C LEU A 184 -1.22 -6.99 -8.42
N GLN A 185 -0.03 -6.54 -8.80
CA GLN A 185 0.22 -5.26 -9.47
C GLN A 185 0.98 -5.47 -10.77
N GLY A 186 0.81 -4.55 -11.73
CA GLY A 186 1.62 -4.51 -12.95
C GLY A 186 1.54 -5.77 -13.83
N GLY A 187 0.52 -6.63 -13.65
CA GLY A 187 0.41 -7.90 -14.37
C GLY A 187 1.18 -9.05 -13.74
N PHE A 188 1.62 -8.91 -12.50
CA PHE A 188 2.23 -10.02 -11.77
C PHE A 188 1.30 -11.23 -11.70
N SER A 189 1.83 -12.41 -11.98
CA SER A 189 1.08 -13.67 -11.97
C SER A 189 1.90 -14.88 -11.51
N ALA A 190 3.15 -14.68 -11.08
CA ALA A 190 3.99 -15.77 -10.61
C ALA A 190 3.53 -16.29 -9.22
N PRO A 191 3.87 -17.54 -8.83
CA PRO A 191 3.63 -18.01 -7.49
C PRO A 191 4.47 -17.25 -6.46
N ILE A 192 3.94 -17.13 -5.23
CA ILE A 192 4.61 -16.44 -4.12
C ILE A 192 4.83 -17.42 -2.98
N GLU A 193 6.07 -17.67 -2.60
CA GLU A 193 6.41 -18.46 -1.42
C GLU A 193 6.27 -17.59 -0.17
N LEU A 194 5.49 -18.07 0.81
CA LEU A 194 5.30 -17.41 2.09
C LEU A 194 6.17 -18.04 3.17
N ALA A 195 6.84 -17.21 3.96
CA ALA A 195 7.68 -17.67 5.06
C ALA A 195 7.61 -16.70 6.25
N PHE A 196 7.80 -17.24 7.45
CA PHE A 196 8.01 -16.42 8.64
C PHE A 196 9.49 -16.20 8.91
N GLU A 197 9.81 -15.03 9.41
CA GLU A 197 11.12 -14.66 9.95
C GLU A 197 10.96 -14.32 11.44
N GLY A 198 11.91 -14.81 12.27
CA GLY A 198 11.90 -14.56 13.72
C GLY A 198 11.02 -15.53 14.52
N LEU A 199 10.75 -16.74 14.00
CA LEU A 199 10.02 -17.76 14.75
C LEU A 199 10.80 -18.13 16.03
N PRO A 200 10.10 -18.31 17.18
CA PRO A 200 10.71 -18.85 18.39
C PRO A 200 11.27 -20.26 18.18
N GLU A 201 12.20 -20.67 19.02
CA GLU A 201 12.74 -22.02 19.00
C GLU A 201 11.65 -23.09 19.08
N GLY A 202 11.75 -24.11 18.23
CA GLY A 202 10.80 -25.22 18.12
C GLY A 202 9.52 -24.90 17.36
N VAL A 203 9.12 -23.63 17.19
CA VAL A 203 7.94 -23.24 16.41
C VAL A 203 8.26 -23.34 14.92
N THR A 204 7.41 -24.00 14.16
CA THR A 204 7.58 -24.19 12.72
C THR A 204 6.38 -23.68 11.93
N ALA A 205 6.62 -23.32 10.67
CA ALA A 205 5.58 -22.95 9.73
C ALA A 205 5.41 -24.01 8.65
N GLU A 206 4.16 -24.35 8.33
CA GLU A 206 3.88 -25.20 7.18
C GLU A 206 4.25 -24.45 5.88
N LYS A 207 4.98 -25.15 4.97
CA LYS A 207 5.36 -24.56 3.68
C LYS A 207 4.11 -24.15 2.92
N THR A 208 4.00 -22.88 2.60
CA THR A 208 2.83 -22.30 1.95
C THR A 208 3.24 -21.51 0.72
N THR A 209 2.53 -21.72 -0.38
CA THR A 209 2.72 -20.97 -1.63
C THR A 209 1.37 -20.43 -2.08
N VAL A 210 1.31 -19.14 -2.36
CA VAL A 210 0.18 -18.56 -3.11
C VAL A 210 0.37 -18.94 -4.57
N ALA A 211 -0.55 -19.72 -5.12
CA ALA A 211 -0.47 -20.13 -6.50
C ALA A 211 -0.61 -18.95 -7.46
N ALA A 212 -0.07 -19.08 -8.66
CA ALA A 212 -0.14 -18.07 -9.71
C ALA A 212 -1.56 -17.51 -9.89
N GLY A 213 -1.71 -16.19 -9.87
CA GLY A 213 -2.99 -15.50 -10.03
C GLY A 213 -3.97 -15.60 -8.84
N LYS A 214 -3.62 -16.30 -7.77
CA LYS A 214 -4.43 -16.31 -6.54
C LYS A 214 -4.13 -15.06 -5.69
N THR A 215 -5.15 -14.65 -4.93
CA THR A 215 -5.12 -13.39 -4.15
C THR A 215 -5.14 -13.64 -2.65
N SER A 216 -5.04 -14.89 -2.19
CA SER A 216 -4.93 -15.21 -0.76
C SER A 216 -4.37 -16.61 -0.53
N ALA A 217 -3.80 -16.81 0.67
CA ALA A 217 -3.46 -18.10 1.23
C ALA A 217 -3.49 -18.03 2.76
N SER A 218 -3.59 -19.18 3.43
CA SER A 218 -3.44 -19.27 4.88
C SER A 218 -2.14 -19.95 5.23
N VAL A 219 -1.35 -19.35 6.12
CA VAL A 219 -0.10 -19.91 6.63
C VAL A 219 -0.33 -20.41 8.03
N THR A 220 0.01 -21.68 8.28
CA THR A 220 -0.18 -22.34 9.57
C THR A 220 1.14 -22.44 10.31
N LEU A 221 1.12 -22.06 11.59
CA LEU A 221 2.20 -22.30 12.56
C LEU A 221 1.87 -23.52 13.40
N VAL A 222 2.87 -24.33 13.64
CA VAL A 222 2.81 -25.50 14.53
C VAL A 222 3.62 -25.16 15.79
N ILE A 223 2.96 -25.24 16.93
CA ILE A 223 3.52 -24.89 18.24
C ILE A 223 3.78 -26.18 19.01
N PRO A 224 5.04 -26.51 19.34
CA PRO A 224 5.34 -27.71 20.11
C PRO A 224 4.86 -27.59 21.58
N LYS A 225 4.78 -28.73 22.25
CA LYS A 225 4.31 -28.81 23.63
C LYS A 225 5.21 -28.04 24.62
N ASP A 226 6.49 -27.99 24.32
CA ASP A 226 7.54 -27.36 25.13
C ASP A 226 7.91 -25.94 24.65
N ALA A 227 7.13 -25.36 23.73
CA ALA A 227 7.36 -24.00 23.27
C ALA A 227 7.36 -23.02 24.45
N SER A 228 8.30 -22.07 24.44
CA SER A 228 8.37 -21.04 25.47
C SER A 228 7.13 -20.16 25.47
N LEU A 229 6.57 -19.89 26.65
CA LEU A 229 5.47 -18.95 26.81
C LEU A 229 6.03 -17.52 26.62
N ALA A 230 5.74 -16.93 25.47
CA ALA A 230 6.31 -15.65 25.08
C ALA A 230 5.40 -14.88 24.12
N SER A 231 5.62 -13.59 24.03
CA SER A 231 5.03 -12.73 23.02
C SER A 231 6.15 -12.10 22.21
N VAL A 232 6.34 -12.57 20.97
CA VAL A 232 7.48 -12.19 20.13
C VAL A 232 7.03 -11.53 18.83
N PRO A 233 7.78 -10.55 18.32
CA PRO A 233 7.52 -9.97 17.02
C PRO A 233 7.99 -10.94 15.92
N LEU A 234 7.14 -11.13 14.91
CA LEU A 234 7.43 -11.90 13.70
C LEU A 234 7.36 -10.99 12.48
N ARG A 235 7.94 -11.45 11.38
CA ARG A 235 7.67 -10.96 10.04
C ARG A 235 7.17 -12.09 9.18
N LEU A 236 6.11 -11.83 8.41
CA LEU A 236 5.72 -12.71 7.32
C LEU A 236 6.22 -12.08 6.02
N VAL A 237 6.96 -12.85 5.24
CA VAL A 237 7.52 -12.41 3.97
C VAL A 237 7.02 -13.29 2.83
N GLY A 238 6.80 -12.68 1.68
CA GLY A 238 6.56 -13.40 0.43
C GLY A 238 7.73 -13.21 -0.52
N ARG A 239 8.15 -14.30 -1.15
CA ARG A 239 9.24 -14.33 -2.14
C ARG A 239 8.71 -14.83 -3.47
N ALA A 240 9.05 -14.13 -4.54
CA ALA A 240 8.69 -14.51 -5.90
C ALA A 240 9.76 -14.07 -6.89
N THR A 241 9.77 -14.70 -8.07
CA THR A 241 10.64 -14.28 -9.17
C THR A 241 9.88 -13.32 -10.09
N VAL A 242 10.43 -12.14 -10.29
CA VAL A 242 9.93 -11.10 -11.19
C VAL A 242 11.03 -10.75 -12.18
N ASP A 243 10.77 -10.89 -13.48
CA ASP A 243 11.74 -10.62 -14.54
C ASP A 243 13.13 -11.28 -14.28
N GLY A 244 13.12 -12.55 -13.82
CA GLY A 244 14.32 -13.33 -13.49
C GLY A 244 15.02 -12.92 -12.18
N LYS A 245 14.50 -11.96 -11.44
CA LYS A 245 15.05 -11.52 -10.15
C LYS A 245 14.15 -11.94 -8.99
N GLN A 246 14.76 -12.40 -7.91
CA GLN A 246 14.01 -12.67 -6.68
C GLN A 246 13.60 -11.35 -6.00
N VAL A 247 12.32 -11.22 -5.74
CA VAL A 247 11.70 -10.08 -5.06
C VAL A 247 11.12 -10.57 -3.73
N THR A 248 11.38 -9.85 -2.65
CA THR A 248 10.81 -10.12 -1.34
C THR A 248 9.91 -8.97 -0.92
N ARG A 249 8.72 -9.28 -0.40
CA ARG A 249 7.79 -8.31 0.19
C ARG A 249 7.43 -8.73 1.60
N ILE A 250 7.39 -7.76 2.51
CA ILE A 250 6.97 -7.97 3.90
C ILE A 250 5.45 -7.77 3.96
N ALA A 251 4.76 -8.68 4.61
CA ALA A 251 3.33 -8.52 4.85
C ALA A 251 3.06 -7.44 5.90
N SER A 252 2.10 -6.57 5.63
CA SER A 252 1.66 -5.52 6.56
C SER A 252 0.30 -5.88 7.16
N GLY A 253 0.18 -5.73 8.48
CA GLY A 253 -1.10 -5.80 9.18
C GLY A 253 -1.82 -4.46 9.14
N HIS A 254 -3.15 -4.51 9.16
CA HIS A 254 -3.99 -3.33 9.36
C HIS A 254 -4.27 -3.16 10.85
N HIS A 255 -3.92 -2.02 11.39
CA HIS A 255 -4.34 -1.58 12.71
C HIS A 255 -5.19 -0.33 12.56
N LEU A 256 -6.42 -0.35 13.04
CA LEU A 256 -7.21 0.87 13.20
C LEU A 256 -6.61 1.62 14.38
N GLY A 257 -5.87 2.68 14.10
CA GLY A 257 -5.45 3.62 15.12
C GLY A 257 -6.68 4.42 15.56
N ILE A 258 -7.01 4.38 16.85
CA ILE A 258 -7.95 5.29 17.48
C ILE A 258 -7.10 6.21 18.35
N ASP A 259 -7.23 7.53 18.18
CA ASP A 259 -6.60 8.50 19.07
C ASP A 259 -7.35 8.58 20.41
N HIS A 260 -6.80 9.36 21.35
CA HIS A 260 -7.41 9.53 22.68
C HIS A 260 -8.78 10.22 22.67
N GLU A 261 -9.16 10.82 21.53
CA GLU A 261 -10.45 11.51 21.35
C GLU A 261 -11.46 10.66 20.58
N GLY A 262 -11.11 9.41 20.21
CA GLY A 262 -11.98 8.53 19.45
C GLY A 262 -12.01 8.84 17.95
N VAL A 263 -11.16 9.75 17.48
CA VAL A 263 -11.02 10.06 16.07
C VAL A 263 -10.19 8.96 15.41
N GLY A 264 -10.75 8.28 14.44
CA GLY A 264 -10.02 7.24 13.69
C GLY A 264 -8.86 7.86 12.94
N ILE A 265 -7.64 7.68 13.47
CA ILE A 265 -6.44 7.86 12.68
C ILE A 265 -6.46 6.73 11.65
N GLY A 266 -6.46 7.03 10.37
CA GLY A 266 -6.56 6.05 9.30
C GLY A 266 -5.64 4.83 9.50
N PRO A 267 -5.80 3.75 8.73
CA PRO A 267 -5.14 2.48 8.96
C PRO A 267 -3.62 2.65 9.02
N LEU A 268 -3.05 2.43 10.19
CA LEU A 268 -1.61 2.35 10.37
C LEU A 268 -1.15 0.97 9.87
N THR A 269 -0.36 0.94 8.81
CA THR A 269 0.26 -0.29 8.33
C THR A 269 1.44 -0.65 9.23
N ARG A 270 1.42 -1.84 9.82
CA ARG A 270 2.53 -2.38 10.59
C ARG A 270 3.12 -3.58 9.87
N GLU A 271 4.41 -3.57 9.62
CA GLU A 271 5.18 -4.70 9.05
C GLU A 271 5.56 -5.75 10.11
N ARG A 272 5.00 -5.64 11.32
CA ARG A 272 5.28 -6.55 12.42
C ARG A 272 4.01 -7.24 12.86
N LEU A 273 4.02 -8.56 12.79
CA LEU A 273 3.06 -9.45 13.38
C LEU A 273 3.56 -9.85 14.77
N ARG A 274 2.68 -10.06 15.74
CA ARG A 274 3.04 -10.54 17.06
C ARG A 274 2.48 -11.95 17.28
N LEU A 275 3.35 -12.90 17.60
CA LEU A 275 2.93 -14.23 18.05
C LEU A 275 2.94 -14.27 19.58
N THR A 276 1.82 -14.62 20.18
CA THR A 276 1.72 -14.88 21.61
C THR A 276 1.43 -16.37 21.83
N VAL A 277 2.41 -17.06 22.42
CA VAL A 277 2.27 -18.46 22.83
C VAL A 277 1.80 -18.49 24.29
N ARG A 278 0.70 -19.18 24.52
CA ARG A 278 0.11 -19.36 25.85
C ARG A 278 0.00 -20.84 26.23
N GLN A 279 -0.10 -21.09 27.52
CA GLN A 279 -0.34 -22.43 28.02
C GLN A 279 -1.71 -22.95 27.57
N LYS A 280 -1.78 -24.23 27.19
CA LYS A 280 -3.04 -24.89 26.91
C LYS A 280 -3.88 -24.95 28.20
N PRO A 281 -5.12 -24.46 28.22
CA PRO A 281 -5.96 -24.50 29.40
C PRO A 281 -6.25 -25.96 29.80
N LEU A 282 -6.14 -26.26 31.09
CA LEU A 282 -6.43 -27.60 31.64
C LEU A 282 -7.90 -27.98 31.51
N PHE A 283 -8.78 -26.97 31.47
CA PHE A 283 -10.25 -27.17 31.31
C PHE A 283 -10.84 -25.94 30.61
N ARG A 284 -11.99 -26.14 29.99
CA ARG A 284 -12.82 -25.05 29.44
C ARG A 284 -14.16 -25.07 30.14
N LEU A 285 -14.62 -23.93 30.62
CA LEU A 285 -15.97 -23.75 31.12
C LEU A 285 -16.89 -23.49 29.92
N PHE A 286 -17.90 -24.33 29.75
CA PHE A 286 -19.00 -24.08 28.84
C PHE A 286 -20.14 -23.48 29.65
N CYS A 287 -20.63 -22.32 29.29
CA CYS A 287 -21.91 -21.83 29.75
C CYS A 287 -22.94 -22.37 28.74
N PRO A 288 -23.83 -23.35 29.10
CA PRO A 288 -24.90 -23.71 28.19
C PRO A 288 -25.77 -22.46 28.01
N GLU A 289 -26.09 -22.14 26.77
CA GLU A 289 -27.07 -21.08 26.49
C GLU A 289 -28.38 -21.42 27.16
N ALA A 290 -28.96 -20.48 27.90
CA ALA A 290 -30.22 -20.56 28.59
C ALA A 290 -31.39 -20.47 27.62
#